data_824863093aeaec05c242da171d26fe2d
#
_entry.id   824863093aeaec05c242da171d26fe2d
#
_cell.length_a   1.000
_cell.length_b   1.000
_cell.length_c   1.000
_cell.angle_alpha   90.00
_cell.angle_beta   90.00
_cell.angle_gamma   90.00
#
_symmetry.space_group_name_H-M   'P 1'
#
loop_
_entity.id
_entity.type
_entity.pdbx_description
1 polymer ?
#
loop_
_entity_poly.entity_id
_entity_poly.type
_entity_poly.pdbx_seq_one_letter_code
_entity_poly.pdbx_strand_id
1 'polypeptide(L)'
;MSVTALRRENVDVPVDPVPPLPVPPSPMPTHPVSEGDPPPAEPPVTDPGKPAPPVIEPPGDIVLGRMHARRLREVYRSAGWPCCDPIEIDLLAAGLLERQRAASGHETLRVTDRGIAHIAGSLVVNRAALSAHEALVEQVAREMTRNGRIAWRGLSLRARVAGAQEGDKARWCIARPDVFSIRNTSVEAYAQPIVHEIKVRRADLMADLRKPDKRAAYLDLGGECWYVLGRDARDRPIAAPEEIPSECGVLMLEAGRLVVARPAVHRVLPRMPFGVWMALAKARPVAGFDEQAQGLLSGLDAPQSLV
;
A
#
# COMPACT_ATOMS: atom_id res chain seq x y z
N MET A 1 40.91 -38.22 15.59
CA MET A 1 40.94 -37.36 14.39
C MET A 1 40.64 -35.95 14.81
N SER A 2 41.64 -35.07 14.71
CA SER A 2 41.64 -33.72 15.27
C SER A 2 40.68 -32.77 14.54
N VAL A 3 39.88 -32.05 15.30
CA VAL A 3 39.07 -30.93 14.81
C VAL A 3 39.90 -29.64 15.00
N THR A 4 40.33 -29.07 13.89
CA THR A 4 41.09 -27.81 13.86
C THR A 4 40.13 -26.64 14.02
N ALA A 5 40.26 -25.89 15.12
CA ALA A 5 39.52 -24.67 15.39
C ALA A 5 40.07 -23.51 14.52
N LEU A 6 39.25 -22.93 13.67
CA LEU A 6 39.56 -21.71 12.93
C LEU A 6 39.42 -20.50 13.86
N ARG A 7 40.56 -19.91 14.19
CA ARG A 7 40.70 -18.64 14.89
C ARG A 7 40.28 -17.51 13.94
N ARG A 8 39.27 -16.72 14.31
CA ARG A 8 38.95 -15.47 13.63
C ARG A 8 39.91 -14.39 14.11
N GLU A 9 40.72 -13.88 13.21
CA GLU A 9 41.50 -12.67 13.42
C GLU A 9 40.56 -11.45 13.31
N ASN A 10 40.54 -10.66 14.39
CA ASN A 10 39.95 -9.33 14.36
C ASN A 10 40.88 -8.41 13.56
N VAL A 11 40.40 -7.96 12.40
CA VAL A 11 41.05 -6.87 11.67
C VAL A 11 40.52 -5.57 12.21
N ASP A 12 41.36 -4.83 12.93
CA ASP A 12 41.09 -3.44 13.33
C ASP A 12 41.08 -2.56 12.07
N VAL A 13 39.91 -2.05 11.72
CA VAL A 13 39.74 -1.05 10.66
C VAL A 13 39.99 0.33 11.28
N PRO A 14 40.94 1.11 10.79
CA PRO A 14 41.14 2.48 11.28
C PRO A 14 39.93 3.34 10.95
N VAL A 15 39.38 3.99 11.97
CA VAL A 15 38.29 4.99 11.81
C VAL A 15 38.94 6.31 11.44
N ASP A 16 38.66 6.79 10.22
CA ASP A 16 39.05 8.13 9.79
C ASP A 16 38.38 9.20 10.67
N PRO A 17 39.11 10.27 11.02
CA PRO A 17 38.56 11.34 11.85
C PRO A 17 37.46 12.11 11.10
N VAL A 18 36.30 12.23 11.75
CA VAL A 18 35.15 13.00 11.24
C VAL A 18 35.56 14.47 11.10
N PRO A 19 35.35 15.10 9.92
CA PRO A 19 35.64 16.52 9.74
C PRO A 19 34.75 17.39 10.62
N PRO A 20 35.24 18.52 11.17
CA PRO A 20 34.46 19.40 12.01
C PRO A 20 33.30 20.05 11.23
N LEU A 21 32.15 20.16 11.90
CA LEU A 21 30.95 20.80 11.36
C LEU A 21 31.23 22.28 11.00
N PRO A 22 30.66 22.81 9.90
CA PRO A 22 30.80 24.20 9.54
C PRO A 22 30.20 25.12 10.60
N VAL A 23 30.97 26.10 11.02
CA VAL A 23 30.55 27.14 11.98
C VAL A 23 29.51 28.03 11.28
N PRO A 24 28.36 28.34 11.92
CA PRO A 24 27.37 29.23 11.34
C PRO A 24 27.96 30.65 11.17
N PRO A 25 27.60 31.35 10.09
CA PRO A 25 28.11 32.72 9.87
C PRO A 25 27.61 33.68 10.93
N SER A 26 28.52 34.55 11.40
CA SER A 26 28.20 35.60 12.36
C SER A 26 27.11 36.53 11.83
N PRO A 27 26.22 37.07 12.66
CA PRO A 27 25.18 37.98 12.26
C PRO A 27 25.80 39.28 11.71
N MET A 28 25.34 39.72 10.54
CA MET A 28 25.75 40.99 9.94
C MET A 28 25.26 42.19 10.77
N PRO A 29 26.03 43.27 10.85
CA PRO A 29 25.62 44.46 11.57
C PRO A 29 24.43 45.13 10.90
N THR A 30 23.38 45.37 11.67
CA THR A 30 22.20 46.14 11.28
C THR A 30 22.56 47.59 11.13
N HIS A 31 22.50 48.11 9.88
CA HIS A 31 22.54 49.54 9.64
C HIS A 31 21.22 50.19 10.11
N PRO A 32 21.25 51.38 10.73
CA PRO A 32 20.04 52.10 11.08
C PRO A 32 19.34 52.59 9.81
N VAL A 33 18.11 52.19 9.60
CA VAL A 33 17.23 52.69 8.56
C VAL A 33 16.75 54.07 8.97
N SER A 34 17.08 55.07 8.18
CA SER A 34 16.59 56.43 8.30
C SER A 34 15.09 56.49 7.99
N GLU A 35 14.35 57.08 8.89
CA GLU A 35 12.94 57.39 8.77
C GLU A 35 12.65 58.29 7.55
N GLY A 36 11.70 57.87 6.78
CA GLY A 36 11.02 58.66 5.73
C GLY A 36 9.82 57.89 5.28
N ASP A 37 8.68 58.05 5.95
CA ASP A 37 7.41 57.52 5.51
C ASP A 37 7.05 58.02 4.10
N PRO A 38 6.74 57.14 3.15
CA PRO A 38 6.20 57.59 1.87
C PRO A 38 4.77 58.09 2.09
N PRO A 39 4.34 59.13 1.36
CA PRO A 39 2.96 59.62 1.45
C PRO A 39 1.96 58.53 1.08
N PRO A 40 0.75 58.54 1.66
CA PRO A 40 -0.28 57.55 1.38
C PRO A 40 -0.60 57.56 -0.11
N ALA A 41 -0.60 56.36 -0.71
CA ALA A 41 -0.95 56.16 -2.11
C ALA A 41 -2.40 56.61 -2.34
N GLU A 42 -2.57 57.50 -3.31
CA GLU A 42 -3.92 57.91 -3.76
C GLU A 42 -4.69 56.67 -4.25
N PRO A 43 -5.99 56.54 -3.96
CA PRO A 43 -6.78 55.47 -4.46
C PRO A 43 -6.81 55.48 -6.00
N PRO A 44 -6.75 54.30 -6.67
CA PRO A 44 -6.77 54.27 -8.12
C PRO A 44 -8.01 54.91 -8.67
N VAL A 45 -7.79 55.93 -9.53
CA VAL A 45 -8.90 56.58 -10.26
C VAL A 45 -9.53 55.55 -11.18
N THR A 46 -10.75 55.16 -10.86
CA THR A 46 -11.54 54.27 -11.70
C THR A 46 -12.00 55.04 -12.93
N ASP A 47 -11.53 54.71 -14.09
CA ASP A 47 -11.96 55.24 -15.37
C ASP A 47 -13.44 54.80 -15.63
N PRO A 48 -14.44 55.72 -15.67
CA PRO A 48 -15.85 55.38 -15.79
C PRO A 48 -16.27 54.80 -17.15
N GLY A 49 -15.32 54.61 -18.09
CA GLY A 49 -15.60 54.14 -19.45
C GLY A 49 -15.20 52.71 -19.76
N LYS A 50 -14.54 51.99 -18.85
CA LYS A 50 -14.10 50.62 -19.12
C LYS A 50 -15.12 49.62 -18.60
N PRO A 51 -15.73 48.79 -19.48
CA PRO A 51 -16.63 47.76 -19.00
C PRO A 51 -15.90 46.83 -17.99
N ALA A 52 -16.54 46.54 -16.86
CA ALA A 52 -15.97 45.59 -15.88
C ALA A 52 -15.62 44.29 -16.61
N PRO A 53 -14.48 43.68 -16.31
CA PRO A 53 -14.15 42.39 -16.88
C PRO A 53 -15.26 41.37 -16.55
N PRO A 54 -15.62 40.48 -17.49
CA PRO A 54 -16.64 39.50 -17.25
C PRO A 54 -16.35 38.75 -15.97
N VAL A 55 -17.32 38.69 -15.05
CA VAL A 55 -17.27 37.85 -13.86
C VAL A 55 -17.29 36.41 -14.39
N ILE A 56 -16.14 35.77 -14.46
CA ILE A 56 -16.06 34.34 -14.75
C ILE A 56 -16.56 33.64 -13.49
N GLU A 57 -17.78 33.13 -13.54
CA GLU A 57 -18.28 32.27 -12.48
C GLU A 57 -17.26 31.10 -12.29
N PRO A 58 -16.92 30.77 -11.03
CA PRO A 58 -16.02 29.65 -10.80
C PRO A 58 -16.63 28.39 -11.43
N PRO A 59 -15.85 27.58 -12.15
CA PRO A 59 -16.34 26.33 -12.73
C PRO A 59 -16.97 25.51 -11.61
N GLY A 60 -18.17 24.95 -11.87
CA GLY A 60 -18.88 24.08 -10.94
C GLY A 60 -17.95 23.00 -10.35
N ASP A 61 -18.33 22.38 -9.25
CA ASP A 61 -17.53 21.45 -8.47
C ASP A 61 -16.68 20.51 -9.34
N ILE A 62 -15.37 20.77 -9.41
CA ILE A 62 -14.42 19.96 -10.16
C ILE A 62 -14.23 18.65 -9.40
N VAL A 63 -14.65 17.53 -10.00
CA VAL A 63 -14.46 16.20 -9.42
C VAL A 63 -13.01 15.75 -9.60
N LEU A 64 -12.24 15.86 -8.53
CA LEU A 64 -10.83 15.44 -8.52
C LEU A 64 -10.68 13.91 -8.45
N GLY A 65 -10.12 13.32 -9.50
CA GLY A 65 -9.88 11.89 -9.60
C GLY A 65 -8.44 11.46 -9.29
N ARG A 66 -8.15 10.17 -9.49
CA ARG A 66 -6.81 9.59 -9.25
C ARG A 66 -5.70 10.25 -10.07
N MET A 67 -5.99 10.68 -11.30
CA MET A 67 -5.03 11.35 -12.17
C MET A 67 -4.63 12.72 -11.61
N HIS A 68 -5.57 13.48 -11.08
CA HIS A 68 -5.32 14.76 -10.42
C HIS A 68 -4.43 14.58 -9.18
N ALA A 69 -4.73 13.62 -8.32
CA ALA A 69 -3.93 13.32 -7.13
C ALA A 69 -2.51 12.83 -7.49
N ARG A 70 -2.35 12.12 -8.60
CA ARG A 70 -1.04 11.70 -9.11
C ARG A 70 -0.23 12.90 -9.60
N ARG A 71 -0.82 13.74 -10.47
CA ARG A 71 -0.19 14.94 -11.02
C ARG A 71 0.21 15.92 -9.91
N LEU A 72 -0.64 16.14 -8.92
CA LEU A 72 -0.35 17.02 -7.81
C LEU A 72 0.89 16.57 -7.02
N ARG A 73 1.05 15.24 -6.80
CA ARG A 73 2.25 14.68 -6.17
C ARG A 73 3.50 14.78 -7.06
N GLU A 74 3.34 14.65 -8.38
CA GLU A 74 4.43 14.81 -9.33
C GLU A 74 4.95 16.26 -9.32
N VAL A 75 4.06 17.25 -9.36
CA VAL A 75 4.43 18.67 -9.24
C VAL A 75 5.10 18.96 -7.90
N TYR A 76 4.59 18.42 -6.80
CA TYR A 76 5.20 18.60 -5.47
C TYR A 76 6.63 18.05 -5.36
N ARG A 77 6.98 17.04 -6.15
CA ARG A 77 8.30 16.37 -6.13
C ARG A 77 9.25 16.85 -7.23
N SER A 78 8.78 17.70 -8.11
CA SER A 78 9.52 18.16 -9.29
C SER A 78 9.82 19.65 -9.23
N ALA A 79 10.47 20.15 -10.29
CA ALA A 79 10.67 21.58 -10.48
C ALA A 79 9.39 22.35 -10.87
N GLY A 80 8.25 21.69 -11.00
CA GLY A 80 6.97 22.30 -11.29
C GLY A 80 6.82 22.74 -12.75
N TRP A 81 7.33 21.95 -13.70
CA TRP A 81 7.17 22.27 -15.13
C TRP A 81 5.72 22.18 -15.57
N PRO A 82 5.16 23.22 -16.24
CA PRO A 82 3.79 23.19 -16.76
C PRO A 82 3.65 22.10 -17.84
N CYS A 83 2.53 21.39 -17.80
CA CYS A 83 2.16 20.38 -18.81
C CYS A 83 1.11 20.93 -19.78
N CYS A 84 0.41 21.99 -19.39
CA CYS A 84 -0.66 22.65 -20.17
C CYS A 84 -1.77 21.68 -20.61
N ASP A 85 -2.07 20.70 -19.78
CA ASP A 85 -3.12 19.68 -20.05
C ASP A 85 -4.38 19.92 -19.20
N PRO A 86 -5.50 19.26 -19.52
CA PRO A 86 -6.76 19.42 -18.77
C PRO A 86 -6.63 19.16 -17.28
N ILE A 87 -5.78 18.20 -16.86
CA ILE A 87 -5.54 17.86 -15.45
C ILE A 87 -4.90 19.03 -14.70
N GLU A 88 -3.96 19.72 -15.36
CA GLU A 88 -3.33 20.93 -14.80
C GLU A 88 -4.35 22.05 -14.66
N ILE A 89 -5.19 22.25 -15.69
CA ILE A 89 -6.26 23.26 -15.67
C ILE A 89 -7.21 23.02 -14.51
N ASP A 90 -7.66 21.77 -14.32
CA ASP A 90 -8.54 21.39 -13.22
C ASP A 90 -7.88 21.66 -11.85
N LEU A 91 -6.60 21.36 -11.69
CA LEU A 91 -5.88 21.58 -10.44
C LEU A 91 -5.65 23.07 -10.14
N LEU A 92 -5.42 23.88 -11.17
CA LEU A 92 -5.33 25.34 -11.05
C LEU A 92 -6.70 25.95 -10.68
N ALA A 93 -7.76 25.56 -11.38
CA ALA A 93 -9.12 26.00 -11.11
C ALA A 93 -9.62 25.59 -9.73
N ALA A 94 -9.22 24.39 -9.25
CA ALA A 94 -9.49 23.94 -7.89
C ALA A 94 -8.63 24.64 -6.82
N GLY A 95 -7.68 25.50 -7.22
CA GLY A 95 -6.79 26.21 -6.31
C GLY A 95 -5.78 25.29 -5.58
N LEU A 96 -5.47 24.13 -6.15
CA LEU A 96 -4.49 23.17 -5.60
C LEU A 96 -3.08 23.41 -6.17
N LEU A 97 -3.00 24.06 -7.34
CA LEU A 97 -1.79 24.56 -7.95
C LEU A 97 -1.90 26.08 -8.13
N GLU A 98 -0.77 26.72 -8.17
CA GLU A 98 -0.62 28.10 -8.61
C GLU A 98 0.47 28.18 -9.69
N ARG A 99 0.33 29.15 -10.60
CA ARG A 99 1.32 29.41 -11.63
C ARG A 99 2.19 30.57 -11.19
N GLN A 100 3.51 30.34 -11.15
CA GLN A 100 4.49 31.34 -10.80
C GLN A 100 5.30 31.70 -12.04
N ARG A 101 5.47 33.01 -12.30
CA ARG A 101 6.27 33.49 -13.40
C ARG A 101 7.53 34.17 -12.85
N ALA A 102 8.69 33.64 -13.19
CA ALA A 102 9.97 34.24 -12.84
C ALA A 102 10.24 35.53 -13.66
N ALA A 103 11.12 36.39 -13.18
CA ALA A 103 11.56 37.59 -13.90
C ALA A 103 12.16 37.27 -15.28
N SER A 104 12.71 36.07 -15.47
CA SER A 104 13.21 35.55 -16.74
C SER A 104 12.11 35.16 -17.74
N GLY A 105 10.83 35.26 -17.37
CA GLY A 105 9.69 34.86 -18.18
C GLY A 105 9.32 33.36 -18.07
N HIS A 106 10.13 32.55 -17.40
CA HIS A 106 9.81 31.13 -17.16
C HIS A 106 8.61 30.99 -16.23
N GLU A 107 7.70 30.12 -16.61
CA GLU A 107 6.55 29.73 -15.78
C GLU A 107 6.83 28.40 -15.10
N THR A 108 6.47 28.32 -13.83
CA THR A 108 6.51 27.10 -13.02
C THR A 108 5.20 26.93 -12.27
N LEU A 109 4.88 25.70 -11.93
CA LEU A 109 3.74 25.36 -11.09
C LEU A 109 4.20 25.10 -9.67
N ARG A 110 3.48 25.64 -8.73
CA ARG A 110 3.69 25.37 -7.31
C ARG A 110 2.42 24.81 -6.69
N VAL A 111 2.59 23.83 -5.80
CA VAL A 111 1.48 23.31 -5.01
C VAL A 111 1.14 24.30 -3.92
N THR A 112 -0.12 24.72 -3.84
CA THR A 112 -0.61 25.65 -2.80
C THR A 112 -0.74 24.94 -1.45
N ASP A 113 -0.94 25.68 -0.36
CA ASP A 113 -1.23 25.10 0.96
C ASP A 113 -2.47 24.23 0.94
N ARG A 114 -3.51 24.61 0.17
CA ARG A 114 -4.70 23.79 -0.07
C ARG A 114 -4.34 22.51 -0.81
N GLY A 115 -3.43 22.56 -1.78
CA GLY A 115 -2.88 21.39 -2.47
C GLY A 115 -2.10 20.48 -1.53
N ILE A 116 -1.29 21.04 -0.65
CA ILE A 116 -0.55 20.29 0.38
C ILE A 116 -1.53 19.59 1.33
N ALA A 117 -2.55 20.28 1.81
CA ALA A 117 -3.59 19.70 2.66
C ALA A 117 -4.33 18.55 1.96
N HIS A 118 -4.63 18.68 0.66
CA HIS A 118 -5.26 17.64 -0.15
C HIS A 118 -4.34 16.39 -0.27
N ILE A 119 -3.04 16.57 -0.52
CA ILE A 119 -2.07 15.48 -0.54
C ILE A 119 -2.01 14.79 0.82
N ALA A 120 -1.89 15.55 1.91
CA ALA A 120 -1.82 15.05 3.27
C ALA A 120 -3.08 14.23 3.63
N GLY A 121 -4.28 14.75 3.34
CA GLY A 121 -5.53 14.03 3.53
C GLY A 121 -5.57 12.70 2.76
N SER A 122 -5.12 12.69 1.52
CA SER A 122 -5.03 11.45 0.72
C SER A 122 -4.06 10.42 1.31
N LEU A 123 -2.96 10.86 1.91
CA LEU A 123 -1.99 9.99 2.59
C LEU A 123 -2.56 9.37 3.85
N VAL A 124 -3.32 10.13 4.64
CA VAL A 124 -4.00 9.62 5.85
C VAL A 124 -5.00 8.52 5.47
N VAL A 125 -5.85 8.77 4.48
CA VAL A 125 -6.83 7.77 3.99
C VAL A 125 -6.14 6.52 3.45
N ASN A 126 -5.03 6.67 2.72
CA ASN A 126 -4.28 5.53 2.20
C ASN A 126 -3.62 4.72 3.31
N ARG A 127 -3.06 5.40 4.32
CA ARG A 127 -2.45 4.73 5.49
C ARG A 127 -3.49 3.98 6.30
N ALA A 128 -4.64 4.58 6.56
CA ALA A 128 -5.74 3.92 7.27
C ALA A 128 -6.22 2.66 6.54
N ALA A 129 -6.37 2.72 5.20
CA ALA A 129 -6.75 1.55 4.43
C ALA A 129 -5.68 0.47 4.38
N LEU A 130 -4.40 0.83 4.31
CA LEU A 130 -3.31 -0.14 4.41
C LEU A 130 -3.32 -0.83 5.78
N SER A 131 -3.50 -0.07 6.86
CA SER A 131 -3.62 -0.62 8.22
C SER A 131 -4.81 -1.57 8.36
N ALA A 132 -5.98 -1.23 7.82
CA ALA A 132 -7.16 -2.09 7.83
C ALA A 132 -6.95 -3.38 7.01
N HIS A 133 -6.28 -3.29 5.87
CA HIS A 133 -5.90 -4.44 5.05
C HIS A 133 -4.97 -5.38 5.83
N GLU A 134 -3.89 -4.87 6.40
CA GLU A 134 -2.93 -5.67 7.16
C GLU A 134 -3.56 -6.32 8.39
N ALA A 135 -4.45 -5.61 9.10
CA ALA A 135 -5.17 -6.16 10.23
C ALA A 135 -6.07 -7.35 9.81
N LEU A 136 -6.76 -7.21 8.67
CA LEU A 136 -7.61 -8.30 8.16
C LEU A 136 -6.80 -9.48 7.62
N VAL A 137 -5.65 -9.22 6.97
CA VAL A 137 -4.69 -10.27 6.57
C VAL A 137 -4.21 -11.07 7.78
N GLU A 138 -3.85 -10.37 8.87
CA GLU A 138 -3.44 -11.00 10.12
C GLU A 138 -4.57 -11.85 10.72
N GLN A 139 -5.79 -11.33 10.74
CA GLN A 139 -6.95 -12.02 11.25
C GLN A 139 -7.22 -13.32 10.46
N VAL A 140 -7.19 -13.26 9.12
CA VAL A 140 -7.37 -14.43 8.25
C VAL A 140 -6.28 -15.46 8.50
N ALA A 141 -5.02 -15.04 8.57
CA ALA A 141 -3.90 -15.94 8.79
C ALA A 141 -4.02 -16.67 10.14
N ARG A 142 -4.39 -15.96 11.20
CA ARG A 142 -4.63 -16.54 12.53
C ARG A 142 -5.82 -17.50 12.53
N GLU A 143 -6.89 -17.17 11.82
CA GLU A 143 -8.05 -18.05 11.72
C GLU A 143 -7.69 -19.35 11.00
N MET A 144 -6.88 -19.28 9.94
CA MET A 144 -6.37 -20.49 9.28
C MET A 144 -5.53 -21.34 10.23
N THR A 145 -4.68 -20.72 11.05
CA THR A 145 -3.87 -21.44 12.05
C THR A 145 -4.75 -22.08 13.13
N ARG A 146 -5.79 -21.40 13.62
CA ARG A 146 -6.78 -21.97 14.57
C ARG A 146 -7.50 -23.19 13.99
N ASN A 147 -7.72 -23.18 12.69
CA ASN A 147 -8.36 -24.30 11.97
C ASN A 147 -7.36 -25.42 11.61
N GLY A 148 -6.21 -25.49 12.29
CA GLY A 148 -5.22 -26.56 12.11
C GLY A 148 -4.47 -26.49 10.79
N ARG A 149 -4.31 -25.30 10.21
CA ARG A 149 -3.56 -25.08 8.98
C ARG A 149 -2.23 -24.38 9.26
N ILE A 150 -1.25 -24.58 8.41
CA ILE A 150 -0.04 -23.78 8.37
C ILE A 150 -0.32 -22.63 7.40
N ALA A 151 -0.17 -21.38 7.86
CA ALA A 151 -0.48 -20.18 7.09
C ALA A 151 0.76 -19.30 6.87
N TRP A 152 0.84 -18.65 5.72
CA TRP A 152 1.87 -17.69 5.36
C TRP A 152 1.24 -16.43 4.80
N ARG A 153 1.91 -15.29 4.99
CA ARG A 153 1.55 -13.99 4.43
C ARG A 153 2.60 -13.53 3.43
N GLY A 154 2.17 -12.80 2.40
CA GLY A 154 3.07 -12.12 1.48
C GLY A 154 3.97 -13.03 0.63
N LEU A 155 3.58 -14.28 0.41
CA LEU A 155 4.34 -15.19 -0.44
C LEU A 155 4.37 -14.72 -1.89
N SER A 156 5.51 -14.94 -2.55
CA SER A 156 5.64 -14.82 -4.01
C SER A 156 5.75 -16.22 -4.61
N LEU A 157 4.68 -16.66 -5.27
CA LEU A 157 4.54 -18.00 -5.81
C LEU A 157 4.58 -17.97 -7.33
N ARG A 158 5.17 -18.99 -7.95
CA ARG A 158 5.07 -19.19 -9.40
C ARG A 158 3.84 -20.02 -9.72
N ALA A 159 2.96 -19.45 -10.51
CA ALA A 159 1.76 -20.10 -11.02
C ALA A 159 1.83 -20.26 -12.53
N ARG A 160 1.13 -21.25 -13.03
CA ARG A 160 0.99 -21.53 -14.45
C ARG A 160 -0.40 -21.09 -14.90
N VAL A 161 -0.46 -20.15 -15.84
CA VAL A 161 -1.73 -19.68 -16.41
C VAL A 161 -1.85 -20.21 -17.81
N ALA A 162 -2.99 -20.81 -18.15
CA ALA A 162 -3.28 -21.26 -19.52
C ALA A 162 -3.21 -20.07 -20.50
N GLY A 163 -2.90 -20.34 -21.74
CA GLY A 163 -2.96 -19.33 -22.78
C GLY A 163 -4.39 -18.83 -23.02
N ALA A 164 -4.52 -17.68 -23.67
CA ALA A 164 -5.81 -17.04 -23.91
C ALA A 164 -6.67 -17.81 -24.93
N GLN A 165 -6.03 -18.60 -25.79
CA GLN A 165 -6.69 -19.41 -26.83
C GLN A 165 -6.32 -20.89 -26.66
N GLU A 166 -7.18 -21.77 -27.20
CA GLU A 166 -6.92 -23.20 -27.26
C GLU A 166 -5.67 -23.45 -28.13
N GLY A 167 -4.68 -24.16 -27.59
CA GLY A 167 -3.39 -24.38 -28.26
C GLY A 167 -2.26 -23.42 -27.85
N ASP A 168 -2.56 -22.32 -27.16
CA ASP A 168 -1.54 -21.42 -26.64
C ASP A 168 -0.70 -22.09 -25.56
N LYS A 169 0.61 -21.78 -25.55
CA LYS A 169 1.49 -22.26 -24.48
C LYS A 169 1.14 -21.58 -23.16
N ALA A 170 0.99 -22.39 -22.11
CA ALA A 170 0.82 -21.86 -20.77
C ALA A 170 2.02 -20.99 -20.40
N ARG A 171 1.74 -19.84 -19.74
CA ARG A 171 2.75 -18.90 -19.28
C ARG A 171 2.92 -18.96 -17.77
N TRP A 172 4.12 -18.68 -17.31
CA TRP A 172 4.41 -18.54 -15.90
C TRP A 172 4.18 -17.10 -15.47
N CYS A 173 3.51 -16.94 -14.34
CA CYS A 173 3.34 -15.64 -13.69
C CYS A 173 3.70 -15.72 -12.21
N ILE A 174 3.93 -14.55 -11.60
CA ILE A 174 4.13 -14.45 -10.15
C ILE A 174 2.80 -14.09 -9.51
N ALA A 175 2.29 -14.99 -8.70
CA ALA A 175 1.12 -14.80 -7.87
C ALA A 175 1.55 -14.39 -6.45
N ARG A 176 0.85 -13.42 -5.87
CA ARG A 176 1.12 -12.92 -4.51
C ARG A 176 -0.20 -12.88 -3.74
N PRO A 177 -0.65 -14.03 -3.22
CA PRO A 177 -1.80 -14.06 -2.33
C PRO A 177 -1.50 -13.33 -1.03
N ASP A 178 -2.49 -12.68 -0.47
CA ASP A 178 -2.36 -12.02 0.83
C ASP A 178 -2.13 -13.06 1.93
N VAL A 179 -2.89 -14.18 1.89
CA VAL A 179 -2.67 -15.35 2.74
C VAL A 179 -2.71 -16.62 1.90
N PHE A 180 -1.73 -17.47 2.11
CA PHE A 180 -1.67 -18.83 1.59
C PHE A 180 -1.61 -19.82 2.75
N SER A 181 -2.36 -20.90 2.69
CA SER A 181 -2.35 -21.91 3.75
C SER A 181 -2.48 -23.32 3.20
N ILE A 182 -1.89 -24.28 3.93
CA ILE A 182 -2.05 -25.71 3.69
C ILE A 182 -2.50 -26.39 4.98
N ARG A 183 -3.13 -27.56 4.89
CA ARG A 183 -3.36 -28.39 6.07
C ARG A 183 -2.02 -28.80 6.69
N ASN A 184 -1.98 -28.85 8.00
CA ASN A 184 -0.85 -29.43 8.73
C ASN A 184 -0.93 -30.96 8.64
N THR A 185 -0.27 -31.52 7.63
CA THR A 185 -0.29 -32.95 7.31
C THR A 185 1.04 -33.39 6.71
N SER A 186 1.42 -34.62 6.95
CA SER A 186 2.58 -35.26 6.31
C SER A 186 2.25 -35.93 4.97
N VAL A 187 0.97 -35.96 4.56
CA VAL A 187 0.51 -36.57 3.31
C VAL A 187 0.20 -35.51 2.29
N GLU A 188 0.96 -35.44 1.19
CA GLU A 188 0.86 -34.39 0.17
C GLU A 188 -0.56 -34.28 -0.39
N ALA A 189 -1.25 -35.40 -0.64
CA ALA A 189 -2.62 -35.41 -1.16
C ALA A 189 -3.65 -34.69 -0.25
N TYR A 190 -3.34 -34.56 1.03
CA TYR A 190 -4.19 -33.92 2.04
C TYR A 190 -3.77 -32.48 2.35
N ALA A 191 -2.74 -31.96 1.69
CA ALA A 191 -2.25 -30.63 1.95
C ALA A 191 -3.30 -29.54 1.70
N GLN A 192 -4.19 -29.74 0.74
CA GLN A 192 -5.35 -28.86 0.43
C GLN A 192 -4.95 -27.36 0.50
N PRO A 193 -4.16 -26.85 -0.44
CA PRO A 193 -3.75 -25.46 -0.43
C PRO A 193 -4.95 -24.55 -0.64
N ILE A 194 -4.97 -23.43 0.09
CA ILE A 194 -6.01 -22.40 0.01
C ILE A 194 -5.34 -21.04 -0.19
N VAL A 195 -5.89 -20.27 -1.11
CA VAL A 195 -5.51 -18.87 -1.37
C VAL A 195 -6.59 -17.95 -0.83
N HIS A 196 -6.19 -16.92 -0.09
CA HIS A 196 -7.08 -15.83 0.32
C HIS A 196 -6.56 -14.51 -0.25
N GLU A 197 -7.48 -13.77 -0.85
CA GLU A 197 -7.27 -12.40 -1.37
C GLU A 197 -8.15 -11.44 -0.57
N ILE A 198 -7.52 -10.49 0.12
CA ILE A 198 -8.19 -9.59 1.04
C ILE A 198 -8.48 -8.25 0.35
N LYS A 199 -9.68 -7.74 0.51
CA LYS A 199 -10.09 -6.44 -0.02
C LYS A 199 -10.81 -5.63 1.05
N VAL A 200 -10.33 -4.39 1.26
CA VAL A 200 -10.94 -3.43 2.20
C VAL A 200 -11.45 -2.18 1.50
N ARG A 201 -11.27 -2.09 0.17
CA ARG A 201 -11.77 -1.00 -0.66
C ARG A 201 -12.46 -1.53 -1.90
N ARG A 202 -13.66 -1.01 -2.19
CA ARG A 202 -14.39 -1.36 -3.40
C ARG A 202 -13.60 -1.10 -4.68
N ALA A 203 -12.88 0.02 -4.77
CA ALA A 203 -12.09 0.36 -5.94
C ALA A 203 -10.98 -0.67 -6.22
N ASP A 204 -10.35 -1.21 -5.17
CA ASP A 204 -9.28 -2.20 -5.30
C ASP A 204 -9.85 -3.57 -5.68
N LEU A 205 -11.03 -3.93 -5.14
CA LEU A 205 -11.78 -5.11 -5.57
C LEU A 205 -12.13 -5.03 -7.06
N MET A 206 -12.76 -3.93 -7.51
CA MET A 206 -13.13 -3.76 -8.92
C MET A 206 -11.91 -3.79 -9.85
N ALA A 207 -10.77 -3.23 -9.43
CA ALA A 207 -9.53 -3.30 -10.20
C ALA A 207 -8.94 -4.71 -10.25
N ASP A 208 -9.13 -5.51 -9.20
CA ASP A 208 -8.68 -6.90 -9.11
C ASP A 208 -9.54 -7.82 -9.97
N LEU A 209 -10.85 -7.68 -9.92
CA LEU A 209 -11.80 -8.49 -10.72
C LEU A 209 -11.61 -8.35 -12.23
N ARG A 210 -11.05 -7.23 -12.69
CA ARG A 210 -10.67 -7.01 -14.11
C ARG A 210 -9.41 -7.77 -14.55
N LYS A 211 -8.77 -8.53 -13.64
CA LYS A 211 -7.53 -9.27 -13.90
C LYS A 211 -7.80 -10.78 -13.86
N PRO A 212 -8.42 -11.37 -14.89
CA PRO A 212 -8.74 -12.80 -14.92
C PRO A 212 -7.49 -13.68 -14.76
N ASP A 213 -6.36 -13.25 -15.32
CA ASP A 213 -5.10 -13.99 -15.23
C ASP A 213 -4.60 -14.16 -13.79
N LYS A 214 -4.76 -13.11 -12.95
CA LYS A 214 -4.40 -13.20 -11.54
C LYS A 214 -5.25 -14.25 -10.81
N ARG A 215 -6.55 -14.25 -11.09
CA ARG A 215 -7.48 -15.23 -10.52
C ARG A 215 -7.18 -16.64 -11.04
N ALA A 216 -6.90 -16.80 -12.33
CA ALA A 216 -6.49 -18.07 -12.90
C ALA A 216 -5.21 -18.61 -12.21
N ALA A 217 -4.23 -17.73 -11.93
CA ALA A 217 -3.04 -18.07 -11.18
C ALA A 217 -3.34 -18.55 -9.75
N TYR A 218 -4.28 -17.91 -9.08
CA TYR A 218 -4.69 -18.32 -7.73
C TYR A 218 -5.41 -19.66 -7.72
N LEU A 219 -6.22 -19.93 -8.73
CA LEU A 219 -6.91 -21.20 -8.91
C LEU A 219 -5.96 -22.35 -9.33
N ASP A 220 -4.82 -22.03 -9.97
CA ASP A 220 -3.77 -23.01 -10.28
C ASP A 220 -2.97 -23.39 -9.01
N LEU A 221 -2.79 -22.45 -8.08
CA LEU A 221 -2.02 -22.65 -6.86
C LEU A 221 -2.84 -23.24 -5.71
N GLY A 222 -4.14 -22.91 -5.65
CA GLY A 222 -5.03 -23.27 -4.54
C GLY A 222 -6.11 -24.25 -4.95
N GLY A 223 -6.34 -25.27 -4.13
CA GLY A 223 -7.55 -26.10 -4.24
C GLY A 223 -8.82 -25.29 -4.04
N GLU A 224 -8.70 -24.18 -3.31
CA GLU A 224 -9.74 -23.18 -3.11
C GLU A 224 -9.14 -21.76 -3.20
N CYS A 225 -9.93 -20.85 -3.75
CA CYS A 225 -9.61 -19.42 -3.77
C CYS A 225 -10.73 -18.66 -3.07
N TRP A 226 -10.38 -17.85 -2.09
CA TRP A 226 -11.32 -17.08 -1.27
C TRP A 226 -11.07 -15.60 -1.38
N TYR A 227 -12.12 -14.80 -1.62
CA TYR A 227 -12.10 -13.38 -1.43
C TYR A 227 -12.59 -13.04 -0.01
N VAL A 228 -11.83 -12.23 0.69
CA VAL A 228 -12.19 -11.75 2.03
C VAL A 228 -12.56 -10.28 1.90
N LEU A 229 -13.82 -9.96 2.13
CA LEU A 229 -14.38 -8.63 1.97
C LEU A 229 -14.47 -7.93 3.33
N GLY A 230 -13.70 -6.87 3.47
CA GLY A 230 -13.75 -5.98 4.61
C GLY A 230 -14.90 -4.98 4.52
N ARG A 231 -14.86 -3.97 5.38
CA ARG A 231 -15.88 -2.92 5.48
C ARG A 231 -15.29 -1.55 5.12
N ASP A 232 -16.13 -0.66 4.64
CA ASP A 232 -15.75 0.72 4.34
C ASP A 232 -15.66 1.58 5.64
N ALA A 233 -15.28 2.85 5.51
CA ALA A 233 -15.16 3.78 6.63
C ALA A 233 -16.52 4.07 7.35
N ARG A 234 -17.63 3.67 6.76
CA ARG A 234 -18.99 3.76 7.34
C ARG A 234 -19.49 2.41 7.85
N ASP A 235 -18.58 1.46 8.04
CA ASP A 235 -18.86 0.09 8.48
C ASP A 235 -19.86 -0.67 7.58
N ARG A 236 -19.86 -0.40 6.27
CA ARG A 236 -20.67 -1.12 5.28
C ARG A 236 -19.81 -2.11 4.51
N PRO A 237 -20.32 -3.30 4.13
CA PRO A 237 -19.62 -4.20 3.25
C PRO A 237 -19.18 -3.49 1.96
N ILE A 238 -17.97 -3.76 1.50
CA ILE A 238 -17.44 -3.12 0.27
C ILE A 238 -18.05 -3.67 -1.02
N ALA A 239 -18.63 -4.86 -0.97
CA ALA A 239 -19.33 -5.52 -2.06
C ALA A 239 -20.27 -6.61 -1.53
N ALA A 240 -21.21 -7.03 -2.39
CA ALA A 240 -22.04 -8.21 -2.16
C ALA A 240 -21.31 -9.49 -2.63
N PRO A 241 -21.60 -10.66 -2.03
CA PRO A 241 -20.99 -11.94 -2.42
C PRO A 241 -21.20 -12.29 -3.90
N GLU A 242 -22.33 -11.89 -4.48
CA GLU A 242 -22.73 -12.15 -5.87
C GLU A 242 -21.81 -11.43 -6.88
N GLU A 243 -21.12 -10.38 -6.46
CA GLU A 243 -20.19 -9.64 -7.31
C GLU A 243 -18.85 -10.39 -7.52
N ILE A 244 -18.58 -11.40 -6.68
CA ILE A 244 -17.37 -12.22 -6.77
C ILE A 244 -17.64 -13.40 -7.71
N PRO A 245 -16.69 -13.77 -8.59
CA PRO A 245 -16.83 -14.92 -9.49
C PRO A 245 -17.21 -16.20 -8.73
N SER A 246 -18.09 -16.99 -9.32
CA SER A 246 -18.71 -18.17 -8.69
C SER A 246 -17.73 -19.28 -8.30
N GLU A 247 -16.58 -19.34 -8.98
CA GLU A 247 -15.51 -20.28 -8.67
C GLU A 247 -14.75 -19.95 -7.38
N CYS A 248 -14.91 -18.73 -6.84
CA CYS A 248 -14.26 -18.29 -5.61
C CYS A 248 -15.25 -18.30 -4.45
N GLY A 249 -14.77 -18.68 -3.27
CA GLY A 249 -15.48 -18.50 -2.01
C GLY A 249 -15.47 -17.03 -1.57
N VAL A 250 -16.40 -16.69 -0.68
CA VAL A 250 -16.49 -15.32 -0.11
C VAL A 250 -16.58 -15.40 1.40
N LEU A 251 -15.64 -14.76 2.07
CA LEU A 251 -15.66 -14.46 3.50
C LEU A 251 -16.02 -13.00 3.68
N MET A 252 -16.92 -12.72 4.61
CA MET A 252 -17.32 -11.36 5.00
C MET A 252 -16.83 -11.07 6.41
N LEU A 253 -16.39 -9.84 6.65
CA LEU A 253 -16.12 -9.37 8.01
C LEU A 253 -17.41 -8.82 8.61
N GLU A 254 -17.98 -9.51 9.60
CA GLU A 254 -19.19 -9.12 10.31
C GLU A 254 -18.94 -9.08 11.82
N ALA A 255 -19.24 -7.96 12.44
CA ALA A 255 -18.99 -7.74 13.88
C ALA A 255 -17.59 -8.22 14.35
N GLY A 256 -16.55 -7.97 13.53
CA GLY A 256 -15.17 -8.38 13.82
C GLY A 256 -14.86 -9.86 13.60
N ARG A 257 -15.79 -10.65 13.07
CA ARG A 257 -15.63 -12.10 12.78
C ARG A 257 -15.67 -12.35 11.29
N LEU A 258 -14.97 -13.42 10.86
CA LEU A 258 -15.04 -13.91 9.49
C LEU A 258 -16.23 -14.86 9.36
N VAL A 259 -17.17 -14.53 8.48
CA VAL A 259 -18.36 -15.33 8.20
C VAL A 259 -18.30 -15.82 6.76
N VAL A 260 -18.62 -17.09 6.53
CA VAL A 260 -18.70 -17.66 5.18
C VAL A 260 -20.02 -17.20 4.55
N ALA A 261 -19.94 -16.27 3.62
CA ALA A 261 -21.10 -15.82 2.84
C ALA A 261 -21.38 -16.75 1.64
N ARG A 262 -20.31 -17.32 1.06
CA ARG A 262 -20.41 -18.33 0.01
C ARG A 262 -19.20 -19.26 0.07
N PRO A 263 -19.39 -20.60 0.06
CA PRO A 263 -18.27 -21.54 0.03
C PRO A 263 -17.52 -21.46 -1.30
N ALA A 264 -16.21 -21.72 -1.25
CA ALA A 264 -15.38 -21.87 -2.44
C ALA A 264 -15.67 -23.20 -3.14
N VAL A 265 -15.45 -23.20 -4.47
CA VAL A 265 -15.44 -24.46 -5.22
C VAL A 265 -14.14 -25.19 -4.90
N HIS A 266 -14.26 -26.36 -4.29
CA HIS A 266 -13.11 -27.21 -4.01
C HIS A 266 -12.58 -27.86 -5.29
N ARG A 267 -11.27 -27.79 -5.52
CA ARG A 267 -10.55 -28.40 -6.62
C ARG A 267 -9.49 -29.35 -6.08
N VAL A 268 -9.47 -30.55 -6.59
CA VAL A 268 -8.40 -31.50 -6.25
C VAL A 268 -7.16 -31.12 -7.05
N LEU A 269 -6.10 -30.70 -6.35
CA LEU A 269 -4.79 -30.50 -6.96
C LEU A 269 -4.01 -31.82 -6.87
N PRO A 270 -3.61 -32.40 -8.02
CA PRO A 270 -2.93 -33.70 -8.02
C PRO A 270 -1.57 -33.63 -7.30
N ARG A 271 -0.89 -32.49 -7.40
CA ARG A 271 0.39 -32.23 -6.78
C ARG A 271 0.71 -30.73 -6.73
N MET A 272 1.24 -30.27 -5.60
CA MET A 272 1.79 -28.90 -5.55
C MET A 272 3.10 -28.81 -6.32
N PRO A 273 3.31 -27.76 -7.13
CA PRO A 273 4.56 -27.56 -7.85
C PRO A 273 5.76 -27.44 -6.90
N PHE A 274 6.90 -28.00 -7.27
CA PHE A 274 8.13 -27.91 -6.47
C PHE A 274 8.50 -26.46 -6.12
N GLY A 275 8.29 -25.50 -7.04
CA GLY A 275 8.53 -24.09 -6.78
C GLY A 275 7.68 -23.50 -5.65
N VAL A 276 6.48 -24.04 -5.40
CA VAL A 276 5.65 -23.67 -4.25
C VAL A 276 6.28 -24.20 -2.97
N TRP A 277 6.64 -25.48 -2.92
CA TRP A 277 7.35 -26.06 -1.77
C TRP A 277 8.61 -25.29 -1.41
N MET A 278 9.41 -24.91 -2.40
CA MET A 278 10.62 -24.10 -2.19
C MET A 278 10.32 -22.70 -1.66
N ALA A 279 9.20 -22.10 -2.04
CA ALA A 279 8.76 -20.81 -1.50
C ALA A 279 8.32 -20.93 -0.05
N LEU A 280 7.58 -21.98 0.29
CA LEU A 280 7.15 -22.26 1.67
C LEU A 280 8.36 -22.55 2.58
N ALA A 281 9.32 -23.33 2.11
CA ALA A 281 10.54 -23.67 2.88
C ALA A 281 11.43 -22.45 3.18
N LYS A 282 11.40 -21.41 2.35
CA LYS A 282 12.16 -20.17 2.54
C LYS A 282 11.42 -19.13 3.37
N ALA A 283 10.10 -19.25 3.50
CA ALA A 283 9.26 -18.32 4.22
C ALA A 283 9.01 -18.80 5.66
N ARG A 284 8.75 -17.86 6.55
CA ARG A 284 8.32 -18.20 7.91
C ARG A 284 6.79 -18.25 7.93
N PRO A 285 6.19 -19.34 8.41
CA PRO A 285 4.76 -19.40 8.66
C PRO A 285 4.36 -18.44 9.78
N VAL A 286 3.09 -18.10 9.83
CA VAL A 286 2.52 -17.36 10.96
C VAL A 286 2.61 -18.26 12.20
N ALA A 287 3.10 -17.68 13.31
CA ALA A 287 3.29 -18.40 14.56
C ALA A 287 1.97 -19.07 15.04
N GLY A 288 2.05 -20.34 15.38
CA GLY A 288 0.94 -21.07 15.97
C GLY A 288 0.68 -20.66 17.43
N PHE A 289 -0.50 -20.94 17.94
CA PHE A 289 -0.84 -20.66 19.34
C PHE A 289 0.06 -21.41 20.33
N ASP A 290 0.50 -22.61 19.96
CA ASP A 290 1.32 -23.47 20.82
C ASP A 290 2.73 -22.91 21.05
N GLU A 291 3.31 -22.24 20.07
CA GLU A 291 4.63 -21.58 20.22
C GLU A 291 4.57 -20.39 21.18
N GLN A 292 3.44 -19.67 21.22
CA GLN A 292 3.25 -18.56 22.18
C GLN A 292 2.98 -19.09 23.61
N ALA A 293 2.25 -20.19 23.73
CA ALA A 293 1.99 -20.83 25.03
C ALA A 293 3.28 -21.44 25.61
N GLN A 294 4.12 -22.04 24.78
CA GLN A 294 5.38 -22.66 25.23
C GLN A 294 6.42 -21.60 25.65
N GLY A 295 6.43 -20.43 24.97
CA GLY A 295 7.24 -19.30 25.40
C GLY A 295 6.83 -18.71 26.77
N LEU A 296 5.54 -18.75 27.09
CA LEU A 296 5.02 -18.34 28.41
C LEU A 296 5.32 -19.36 29.51
N LEU A 297 5.30 -20.66 29.22
CA LEU A 297 5.60 -21.72 30.17
C LEU A 297 7.10 -21.77 30.53
N SER A 298 8.00 -21.53 29.57
CA SER A 298 9.44 -21.46 29.84
C SER A 298 9.86 -20.26 30.71
N GLY A 299 9.01 -19.23 30.82
CA GLY A 299 9.24 -18.10 31.74
C GLY A 299 8.81 -18.34 33.19
N LEU A 300 8.07 -19.41 33.47
CA LEU A 300 7.58 -19.75 34.82
C LEU A 300 8.52 -20.68 35.60
N ASP A 301 9.50 -21.31 34.94
CA ASP A 301 10.43 -22.27 35.56
C ASP A 301 11.76 -21.64 36.01
N ALA A 302 11.84 -20.32 36.17
CA ALA A 302 12.99 -19.69 36.81
C ALA A 302 12.94 -20.00 38.32
N PRO A 303 13.88 -20.76 38.91
CA PRO A 303 13.89 -21.03 40.33
C PRO A 303 14.08 -19.72 41.10
N GLN A 304 13.10 -19.37 41.93
CA GLN A 304 13.28 -18.34 42.94
C GLN A 304 14.38 -18.80 43.90
N SER A 305 15.57 -18.27 43.72
CA SER A 305 16.65 -18.44 44.70
C SER A 305 16.22 -17.74 45.99
N LEU A 306 15.80 -18.52 46.97
CA LEU A 306 15.68 -18.12 48.36
C LEU A 306 17.10 -17.81 48.89
N VAL A 307 17.38 -16.56 49.20
CA VAL A 307 18.44 -16.12 50.11
C VAL A 307 17.77 -15.53 51.33
#